data_20eefbb95e962cac9cbd35b04062530e
#
_entry.id   20eefbb95e962cac9cbd35b04062530e
#
_cell.length_a   1.000
_cell.length_b   1.000
_cell.length_c   1.000
_cell.angle_alpha   90.00
_cell.angle_beta   90.00
_cell.angle_gamma   90.00
#
_symmetry.space_group_name_H-M   'P 1'
#
loop_
_entity.id
_entity.type
_entity.pdbx_description
1 polymer ?
#
loop_
_entity_poly.entity_id
_entity_poly.type
_entity_poly.pdbx_seq_one_letter_code
_entity_poly.pdbx_strand_id
1 'polypeptide(L)' 'MRDRRQVLLRVDPAVHDALMRWASDEFRSLNAHVEMLLRRALSDAGRMPKHAAPLPRRGRPRTRPDEPTTEG' A
#
# COMPACT_ATOMS: atom_id res chain seq x y z
N MET A 1 4.99 16.52 -6.54
CA MET A 1 4.96 15.24 -6.10
C MET A 1 5.67 15.01 -4.82
N ARG A 2 5.12 14.18 -3.94
CA ARG A 2 5.75 13.99 -2.70
C ARG A 2 6.72 12.89 -2.76
N ASP A 3 7.84 13.03 -2.16
CA ASP A 3 8.82 11.98 -2.10
C ASP A 3 8.38 10.95 -1.10
N ARG A 4 8.58 9.71 -1.44
CA ARG A 4 8.27 8.65 -0.52
C ARG A 4 9.48 8.37 0.35
N ARG A 5 9.24 8.07 1.60
CA ARG A 5 10.30 7.82 2.52
C ARG A 5 10.55 6.34 2.64
N GLN A 6 11.78 5.98 2.89
CA GLN A 6 12.16 4.60 3.01
C GLN A 6 12.27 4.20 4.46
N VAL A 7 11.80 3.02 4.76
CA VAL A 7 11.87 2.49 6.11
C VAL A 7 12.37 1.07 6.03
N LEU A 8 13.37 0.76 6.81
CA LEU A 8 13.88 -0.60 6.86
C LEU A 8 13.24 -1.31 8.04
N LEU A 9 12.54 -2.38 7.77
CA LEU A 9 11.92 -3.16 8.82
C LEU A 9 12.59 -4.51 8.93
N ARG A 10 12.83 -4.93 10.16
CA ARG A 10 13.39 -6.24 10.39
C ARG A 10 12.33 -7.04 11.07
N VAL A 11 11.86 -8.09 10.43
CA VAL A 11 10.81 -8.91 10.97
C VAL A 11 11.22 -10.36 10.99
N ASP A 12 10.52 -11.12 11.77
CA ASP A 12 10.77 -12.55 11.85
C ASP A 12 10.59 -13.17 10.45
N PRO A 13 11.45 -14.10 10.06
CA PRO A 13 11.31 -14.69 8.73
C PRO A 13 9.94 -15.31 8.47
N ALA A 14 9.32 -15.91 9.46
CA ALA A 14 8.01 -16.49 9.28
C ALA A 14 6.96 -15.42 9.02
N VAL A 15 7.12 -14.26 9.64
CA VAL A 15 6.22 -13.14 9.43
C VAL A 15 6.43 -12.59 8.01
N HIS A 16 7.67 -12.49 7.61
CA HIS A 16 8.00 -12.01 6.28
C HIS A 16 7.36 -12.92 5.22
N ASP A 17 7.50 -14.22 5.38
CA ASP A 17 6.96 -15.16 4.42
C ASP A 17 5.44 -15.11 4.37
N ALA A 18 4.82 -14.96 5.52
CA ALA A 18 3.37 -14.85 5.56
C ALA A 18 2.89 -13.59 4.85
N LEU A 19 3.61 -12.49 5.03
CA LEU A 19 3.27 -11.24 4.36
C LEU A 19 3.44 -11.35 2.84
N MET A 20 4.50 -12.03 2.43
CA MET A 20 4.74 -12.21 1.00
C MET A 20 3.62 -13.00 0.36
N ARG A 21 3.19 -14.04 1.03
CA ARG A 21 2.12 -14.87 0.54
C ARG A 21 0.81 -14.10 0.46
N TRP A 22 0.54 -13.35 1.50
CA TRP A 22 -0.68 -12.56 1.56
C TRP A 22 -0.67 -11.49 0.45
N ALA A 23 0.45 -10.80 0.29
CA ALA A 23 0.55 -9.77 -0.74
C ALA A 23 0.31 -10.39 -2.12
N SER A 24 0.87 -11.55 -2.35
CA SER A 24 0.69 -12.23 -3.61
C SER A 24 -0.76 -12.58 -3.86
N ASP A 25 -1.46 -13.04 -2.84
CA ASP A 25 -2.86 -13.38 -2.95
C ASP A 25 -3.71 -12.16 -3.28
N GLU A 26 -3.26 -10.99 -2.84
CA GLU A 26 -3.99 -9.75 -3.10
C GLU A 26 -3.49 -9.03 -4.34
N PHE A 27 -2.59 -9.64 -5.06
CA PHE A 27 -1.99 -9.02 -6.25
C PHE A 27 -1.33 -7.68 -5.93
N ARG A 28 -0.66 -7.61 -4.80
CA ARG A 28 0.05 -6.43 -4.39
C ARG A 28 1.50 -6.74 -4.21
N SER A 29 2.35 -5.73 -4.36
CA SER A 29 3.74 -5.90 -3.99
C SER A 29 3.81 -5.95 -2.47
N LEU A 30 4.89 -6.50 -1.95
CA LEU A 30 5.07 -6.55 -0.51
C LEU A 30 5.05 -5.14 0.07
N ASN A 31 5.73 -4.22 -0.58
CA ASN A 31 5.79 -2.85 -0.10
C ASN A 31 4.40 -2.22 -0.01
N ALA A 32 3.61 -2.40 -1.06
CA ALA A 32 2.27 -1.82 -1.07
C ALA A 32 1.38 -2.47 -0.02
N HIS A 33 1.54 -3.78 0.16
CA HIS A 33 0.73 -4.49 1.14
C HIS A 33 1.05 -4.03 2.55
N VAL A 34 2.34 -3.91 2.86
CA VAL A 34 2.76 -3.46 4.17
C VAL A 34 2.27 -2.04 4.42
N GLU A 35 2.38 -1.18 3.43
CA GLU A 35 1.91 0.18 3.61
C GLU A 35 0.41 0.22 3.87
N MET A 36 -0.35 -0.63 3.19
CA MET A 36 -1.78 -0.71 3.42
C MET A 36 -2.07 -1.12 4.87
N LEU A 37 -1.33 -2.09 5.38
CA LEU A 37 -1.52 -2.54 6.74
C LEU A 37 -1.17 -1.45 7.74
N LEU A 38 -0.10 -0.69 7.46
CA LEU A 38 0.29 0.41 8.32
C LEU A 38 -0.76 1.50 8.32
N ARG A 39 -1.32 1.81 7.16
CA ARG A 39 -2.37 2.83 7.08
C ARG A 39 -3.59 2.40 7.88
N ARG A 40 -3.92 1.12 7.81
CA ARG A 40 -5.04 0.62 8.56
C ARG A 40 -4.80 0.74 10.06
N ALA A 41 -3.59 0.41 10.48
CA ALA A 41 -3.25 0.52 11.89
C ALA A 41 -3.30 1.97 12.36
N LEU A 42 -2.80 2.89 11.53
CA LEU A 42 -2.83 4.30 11.87
C LEU A 42 -4.27 4.81 11.96
N SER A 43 -5.09 4.36 11.04
CA SER A 43 -6.49 4.76 11.03
C SER A 43 -7.20 4.24 12.27
N ASP A 44 -6.94 3.00 12.65
CA ASP A 44 -7.53 2.41 13.83
C ASP A 44 -7.10 3.13 15.10
N ALA A 45 -5.89 3.64 15.10
CA ALA A 45 -5.38 4.36 16.24
C ALA A 45 -5.80 5.83 16.23
N GLY A 46 -6.47 6.26 15.17
CA GLY A 46 -6.87 7.65 15.04
C GLY A 46 -5.73 8.59 14.74
N ARG A 47 -4.67 8.05 14.13
CA ARG A 47 -3.49 8.86 13.83
C ARG A 47 -3.19 8.99 12.35
N MET A 48 -4.10 8.61 11.51
CA MET A 48 -3.88 8.69 10.08
C MET A 48 -3.78 10.13 9.62
N PRO A 49 -2.69 10.51 8.92
CA PRO A 49 -2.55 11.87 8.46
C PRO A 49 -3.53 12.17 7.33
N LYS A 50 -4.04 13.35 7.31
CA LYS A 50 -4.97 13.75 6.29
C LYS A 50 -4.33 13.90 4.94
N HIS A 51 -3.04 14.15 4.93
CA HIS A 51 -2.34 14.40 3.68
C HIS A 51 -1.65 13.18 3.09
N ALA A 52 -1.90 12.01 3.62
CA ALA A 52 -1.23 10.83 3.09
C ALA A 52 -1.60 10.63 1.64
N ALA A 53 -0.60 10.36 0.82
CA ALA A 53 -0.85 10.12 -0.59
C ALA A 53 -1.51 8.76 -0.76
N PRO A 54 -2.28 8.58 -1.81
CA PRO A 54 -2.92 7.29 -2.05
C PRO A 54 -1.89 6.20 -2.29
N LEU A 55 -2.28 4.98 -2.01
CA LEU A 55 -1.41 3.86 -2.28
C LEU A 55 -1.25 3.65 -3.76
N PRO A 56 -0.06 3.33 -4.20
CA PRO A 56 0.13 3.03 -5.62
C PRO A 56 -0.61 1.75 -5.99
N ARG A 57 -1.13 1.72 -7.20
CA ARG A 57 -1.79 0.56 -7.64
C ARG A 57 -0.87 -0.29 -8.42
N ARG A 58 -0.88 -1.56 -8.13
CA ARG A 58 0.01 -2.43 -8.80
C ARG A 58 -0.49 -2.80 -10.16
N GLY A 59 0.43 -2.81 -11.08
CA GLY A 59 0.20 -3.34 -12.37
C GLY A 59 -0.73 -2.76 -13.34
N ARG A 60 -1.53 -1.89 -13.08
CA ARG A 60 -2.36 -1.37 -13.97
C ARG A 60 -2.22 0.03 -14.11
N PRO A 61 -1.78 0.53 -15.16
CA PRO A 61 -1.61 1.95 -15.35
C PRO A 61 -2.97 2.56 -15.48
N ARG A 62 -3.05 3.78 -15.12
CA ARG A 62 -4.22 4.45 -15.19
C ARG A 62 -4.45 4.76 -16.52
N THR A 63 -5.38 4.38 -17.10
CA THR A 63 -5.46 4.57 -18.39
C THR A 63 -6.03 5.74 -18.77
N ARG A 64 -7.08 6.08 -18.51
CA ARG A 64 -7.59 7.17 -19.05
C ARG A 64 -7.82 8.13 -18.18
N PRO A 65 -7.20 9.12 -18.30
CA PRO A 65 -7.36 10.23 -17.52
C PRO A 65 -8.74 10.73 -17.68
N ASP A 66 -9.20 10.56 -18.77
CA ASP A 66 -10.47 11.09 -18.99
C ASP A 66 -11.47 10.13 -18.54
N GLU A 67 -11.06 9.05 -18.11
CA GLU A 67 -11.89 8.15 -17.74
C GLU A 67 -12.48 8.56 -16.58
N PRO A 68 -13.48 8.79 -16.58
CA PRO A 68 -14.12 9.23 -15.41
C PRO A 68 -14.06 8.15 -14.45
N THR A 69 -13.62 7.85 -14.43
CA THR A 69 -13.45 7.05 -13.79
C THR A 69 -14.21 6.51 -13.28
N THR A 70 -14.55 6.19 -13.59
CA THR A 70 -15.13 5.75 -13.32
C THR A 70 -15.14 5.26 -12.79
N GLU A 71 -14.85 5.00 -12.80
CA GLU A 71 -14.77 4.52 -12.44
C GLU A 71 -14.65 4.49 -11.84
N GLY A 72 -14.64 4.57 -11.83
CA GLY A 72 -14.63 4.52 -11.45
C GLY A 72 -14.46 4.42 -11.35
#